data_6d78c22129925c23d2a2d0840d5612a2
#
_entry.id   6d78c22129925c23d2a2d0840d5612a2
#
_cell.length_a   1.000
_cell.length_b   1.000
_cell.length_c   1.000
_cell.angle_alpha   90.00
_cell.angle_beta   90.00
_cell.angle_gamma   90.00
#
_symmetry.space_group_name_H-M   'P 1'
#
loop_
_entity.id
_entity.type
_entity.pdbx_description
1 polymer ?
#
loop_
_entity_poly.entity_id
_entity_poly.type
_entity_poly.pdbx_seq_one_letter_code
_entity_poly.pdbx_strand_id
1 'polypeptide(L)'
;MKANRPTLLVVDDEPEVLRSVYDLLRLDYRVITCPRGADALRILDSPEEIHAVMSDQRMPEISGVEILSRSKQVRPETTRLLFTAYADIRAVIDAINEGSVFRYITKPWDPDELEIVVRQAVEHHNLIVERERLMTELRESNRRLSEANRLKGVFIEVASHELNTPVAVIVGMTELWKLEQGEAASPAERGWVERIHGAGKRLAGIVERMLKLVRTEQLGSSLQLRTTELGPLIRGVVSDLQPYLTEREQRVELDLDPELGSAEVDPSKLADILTNLLANAIKFTPNGQSVRVVARPDGPDRVQFQVTDRGIGIDPADRLYLFEPFFTGFDTGHHSSGDYQFNKRGMGLGLCLVKAFVELHGGTIDVTSEPGRGSTFRFTLPRRPALAGPDRDGIRGGNSAG
;
A
#
# COMPACT_ATOMS: atom_id res chain seq x y z
N MET A 1 8.32 -2.07 -40.66
CA MET A 1 8.96 -3.26 -40.05
C MET A 1 8.07 -4.44 -40.36
N LYS A 2 8.56 -5.50 -41.01
CA LYS A 2 7.78 -6.73 -41.21
C LYS A 2 7.54 -7.32 -39.85
N ALA A 3 6.27 -7.42 -39.43
CA ALA A 3 5.92 -8.13 -38.21
C ALA A 3 6.53 -9.54 -38.29
N ASN A 4 7.31 -9.90 -37.27
CA ASN A 4 7.91 -11.23 -37.19
C ASN A 4 6.74 -12.22 -37.02
N ARG A 5 6.52 -13.09 -38.01
CA ARG A 5 5.41 -14.07 -37.94
C ARG A 5 5.68 -15.03 -36.79
N PRO A 6 4.67 -15.35 -35.97
CA PRO A 6 4.83 -16.35 -34.91
C PRO A 6 5.33 -17.68 -35.49
N THR A 7 6.26 -18.32 -34.79
CA THR A 7 6.89 -19.58 -35.22
C THR A 7 6.14 -20.77 -34.62
N LEU A 8 5.77 -21.71 -35.47
CA LEU A 8 5.15 -22.96 -35.10
C LEU A 8 6.11 -24.12 -35.45
N LEU A 9 6.29 -25.04 -34.52
CA LEU A 9 7.00 -26.30 -34.74
C LEU A 9 5.98 -27.43 -34.87
N VAL A 10 5.94 -28.09 -36.01
CA VAL A 10 5.02 -29.18 -36.33
C VAL A 10 5.79 -30.47 -36.50
N VAL A 11 5.46 -31.49 -35.73
CA VAL A 11 6.17 -32.79 -35.69
C VAL A 11 5.18 -33.90 -35.98
N ASP A 12 5.39 -34.60 -37.08
CA ASP A 12 4.56 -35.72 -37.50
C ASP A 12 5.36 -36.62 -38.46
N ASP A 13 5.30 -37.92 -38.35
CA ASP A 13 6.03 -38.85 -39.21
C ASP A 13 5.35 -39.05 -40.59
N GLU A 14 4.12 -38.59 -40.77
CA GLU A 14 3.39 -38.61 -42.01
C GLU A 14 3.67 -37.34 -42.86
N PRO A 15 4.39 -37.43 -44.02
CA PRO A 15 4.71 -36.24 -44.81
C PRO A 15 3.49 -35.49 -45.36
N GLU A 16 2.38 -36.19 -45.55
CA GLU A 16 1.12 -35.63 -46.06
C GLU A 16 0.48 -34.72 -45.00
N VAL A 17 0.53 -35.11 -43.74
CA VAL A 17 0.08 -34.31 -42.60
C VAL A 17 0.91 -33.04 -42.48
N LEU A 18 2.25 -33.15 -42.49
CA LEU A 18 3.15 -32.01 -42.45
C LEU A 18 2.89 -31.02 -43.59
N ARG A 19 2.66 -31.53 -44.80
CA ARG A 19 2.36 -30.67 -45.96
C ARG A 19 1.01 -29.98 -45.82
N SER A 20 -0.01 -30.68 -45.36
CA SER A 20 -1.36 -30.12 -45.15
C SER A 20 -1.34 -28.97 -44.11
N VAL A 21 -0.70 -29.22 -42.98
CA VAL A 21 -0.56 -28.20 -41.91
C VAL A 21 0.29 -27.01 -42.39
N TYR A 22 1.38 -27.28 -43.12
CA TYR A 22 2.22 -26.23 -43.68
C TYR A 22 1.45 -25.33 -44.66
N ASP A 23 0.74 -25.93 -45.61
CA ASP A 23 -0.01 -25.17 -46.64
C ASP A 23 -1.13 -24.34 -46.05
N LEU A 24 -1.78 -24.84 -45.00
CA LEU A 24 -2.83 -24.12 -44.27
C LEU A 24 -2.28 -22.90 -43.52
N LEU A 25 -1.16 -23.05 -42.80
CA LEU A 25 -0.71 -22.04 -41.81
C LEU A 25 0.42 -21.12 -42.29
N ARG A 26 1.08 -21.41 -43.42
CA ARG A 26 2.28 -20.68 -43.92
C ARG A 26 2.07 -19.20 -44.25
N LEU A 27 0.83 -18.76 -44.44
CA LEU A 27 0.54 -17.37 -44.77
C LEU A 27 0.64 -16.49 -43.51
N ASP A 28 0.18 -16.97 -42.39
CA ASP A 28 0.10 -16.20 -41.13
C ASP A 28 1.23 -16.53 -40.15
N TYR A 29 1.80 -17.72 -40.25
CA TYR A 29 2.81 -18.26 -39.36
C TYR A 29 4.11 -18.66 -40.11
N ARG A 30 5.20 -18.69 -39.37
CA ARG A 30 6.44 -19.33 -39.78
C ARG A 30 6.38 -20.81 -39.33
N VAL A 31 6.10 -21.71 -40.23
CA VAL A 31 5.93 -23.12 -39.91
C VAL A 31 7.23 -23.89 -40.16
N ILE A 32 7.75 -24.54 -39.11
CA ILE A 32 8.87 -25.47 -39.16
C ILE A 32 8.32 -26.87 -39.03
N THR A 33 8.57 -27.70 -40.04
CA THR A 33 8.08 -29.10 -40.08
C THR A 33 9.21 -30.07 -39.78
N CYS A 34 8.97 -31.05 -38.93
CA CYS A 34 9.91 -32.09 -38.54
C CYS A 34 9.28 -33.50 -38.75
N PRO A 35 9.83 -34.33 -39.61
CA PRO A 35 9.34 -35.70 -39.79
C PRO A 35 9.82 -36.67 -38.71
N ARG A 36 10.73 -36.25 -37.81
CA ARG A 36 11.27 -37.10 -36.75
C ARG A 36 11.34 -36.34 -35.43
N GLY A 37 11.01 -37.00 -34.33
CA GLY A 37 11.08 -36.44 -32.97
C GLY A 37 12.48 -35.92 -32.57
N ALA A 38 13.54 -36.64 -32.99
CA ALA A 38 14.91 -36.20 -32.69
C ALA A 38 15.29 -34.86 -33.32
N ASP A 39 14.75 -34.55 -34.52
CA ASP A 39 14.97 -33.22 -35.14
C ASP A 39 14.21 -32.12 -34.41
N ALA A 40 13.00 -32.40 -33.94
CA ALA A 40 12.22 -31.48 -33.14
C ALA A 40 12.89 -31.15 -31.81
N LEU A 41 13.49 -32.13 -31.12
CA LEU A 41 14.22 -31.90 -29.88
C LEU A 41 15.44 -30.97 -30.09
N ARG A 42 16.14 -31.13 -31.21
CA ARG A 42 17.29 -30.21 -31.55
C ARG A 42 16.84 -28.78 -31.76
N ILE A 43 15.66 -28.59 -32.39
CA ILE A 43 15.09 -27.24 -32.58
C ILE A 43 14.60 -26.67 -31.25
N LEU A 44 14.00 -27.47 -30.38
CA LEU A 44 13.60 -27.03 -29.04
C LEU A 44 14.79 -26.59 -28.18
N ASP A 45 15.95 -27.21 -28.34
CA ASP A 45 17.18 -26.83 -27.63
C ASP A 45 17.96 -25.66 -28.31
N SER A 46 17.51 -25.20 -29.51
CA SER A 46 18.14 -24.07 -30.24
C SER A 46 17.67 -22.72 -29.67
N PRO A 47 18.30 -21.58 -29.97
CA PRO A 47 17.86 -20.25 -29.51
C PRO A 47 16.64 -19.71 -30.26
N GLU A 48 16.05 -20.48 -31.17
CA GLU A 48 14.93 -20.03 -32.00
C GLU A 48 13.66 -19.88 -31.19
N GLU A 49 12.98 -18.75 -31.32
CA GLU A 49 11.71 -18.51 -30.63
C GLU A 49 10.59 -19.36 -31.22
N ILE A 50 9.90 -20.15 -30.40
CA ILE A 50 8.83 -21.05 -30.79
C ILE A 50 7.59 -20.71 -29.97
N HIS A 51 6.53 -20.28 -30.66
CA HIS A 51 5.28 -19.86 -30.01
C HIS A 51 4.39 -21.05 -29.67
N ALA A 52 4.32 -22.03 -30.58
CA ALA A 52 3.61 -23.27 -30.33
C ALA A 52 4.31 -24.50 -30.95
N VAL A 53 4.23 -25.62 -30.23
CA VAL A 53 4.65 -26.94 -30.69
C VAL A 53 3.43 -27.78 -30.88
N MET A 54 3.31 -28.42 -32.07
CA MET A 54 2.24 -29.34 -32.43
C MET A 54 2.91 -30.68 -32.74
N SER A 55 2.55 -31.75 -32.03
CA SER A 55 3.19 -33.03 -32.23
C SER A 55 2.14 -34.12 -32.40
N ASP A 56 2.37 -35.03 -33.35
CA ASP A 56 1.61 -36.30 -33.37
C ASP A 56 1.95 -37.11 -32.14
N GLN A 57 0.98 -37.86 -31.65
CA GLN A 57 1.13 -38.70 -30.47
C GLN A 57 1.97 -39.94 -30.73
N ARG A 58 1.75 -40.59 -31.88
CA ARG A 58 2.34 -41.90 -32.22
C ARG A 58 3.38 -41.74 -33.32
N MET A 59 4.62 -41.53 -32.96
CA MET A 59 5.74 -41.49 -33.89
C MET A 59 6.78 -42.56 -33.54
N PRO A 60 7.56 -43.02 -34.53
CA PRO A 60 8.69 -43.89 -34.26
C PRO A 60 9.70 -43.23 -33.30
N GLU A 61 10.35 -44.05 -32.47
CA GLU A 61 11.44 -43.71 -31.54
C GLU A 61 11.04 -42.80 -30.37
N ILE A 62 10.34 -41.67 -30.58
CA ILE A 62 9.98 -40.70 -29.57
C ILE A 62 8.53 -40.33 -29.72
N SER A 63 7.73 -40.49 -28.68
CA SER A 63 6.30 -40.11 -28.68
C SER A 63 6.11 -38.61 -28.62
N GLY A 64 4.95 -38.10 -29.11
CA GLY A 64 4.62 -36.68 -29.00
C GLY A 64 4.54 -36.17 -27.60
N VAL A 65 4.06 -36.98 -26.66
CA VAL A 65 4.01 -36.58 -25.21
C VAL A 65 5.41 -36.35 -24.67
N GLU A 66 6.40 -37.16 -25.05
CA GLU A 66 7.80 -36.96 -24.61
C GLU A 66 8.38 -35.65 -25.18
N ILE A 67 8.10 -35.32 -26.45
CA ILE A 67 8.51 -34.04 -27.08
C ILE A 67 7.86 -32.87 -26.36
N LEU A 68 6.57 -32.91 -26.09
CA LEU A 68 5.84 -31.83 -25.41
C LEU A 68 6.28 -31.71 -23.95
N SER A 69 6.58 -32.79 -23.27
CA SER A 69 7.17 -32.78 -21.92
C SER A 69 8.57 -32.13 -21.91
N ARG A 70 9.41 -32.42 -22.88
CA ARG A 70 10.70 -31.77 -23.06
C ARG A 70 10.53 -30.28 -23.35
N SER A 71 9.59 -29.92 -24.24
CA SER A 71 9.25 -28.51 -24.52
C SER A 71 8.85 -27.77 -23.26
N LYS A 72 8.04 -28.37 -22.38
CA LYS A 72 7.66 -27.77 -21.07
C LYS A 72 8.86 -27.49 -20.17
N GLN A 73 9.86 -28.37 -20.18
CA GLN A 73 11.05 -28.21 -19.34
C GLN A 73 12.00 -27.11 -19.85
N VAL A 74 12.23 -27.05 -21.15
CA VAL A 74 13.21 -26.13 -21.76
C VAL A 74 12.61 -24.80 -22.19
N ARG A 75 11.31 -24.77 -22.48
CA ARG A 75 10.53 -23.61 -22.96
C ARG A 75 9.14 -23.61 -22.36
N PRO A 76 8.99 -23.32 -21.07
CA PRO A 76 7.71 -23.35 -20.37
C PRO A 76 6.66 -22.43 -21.00
N GLU A 77 7.08 -21.33 -21.62
CA GLU A 77 6.23 -20.34 -22.31
C GLU A 77 5.63 -20.86 -23.63
N THR A 78 6.29 -21.80 -24.32
CA THR A 78 5.80 -22.35 -25.58
C THR A 78 4.49 -23.11 -25.36
N THR A 79 3.46 -22.83 -26.17
CA THR A 79 2.19 -23.54 -26.08
C THR A 79 2.27 -24.90 -26.79
N ARG A 80 1.71 -25.94 -26.21
CA ARG A 80 1.86 -27.32 -26.61
C ARG A 80 0.52 -27.91 -27.07
N LEU A 81 0.47 -28.38 -28.31
CA LEU A 81 -0.68 -28.99 -28.94
C LEU A 81 -0.34 -30.43 -29.30
N LEU A 82 -1.31 -31.35 -29.15
CA LEU A 82 -1.13 -32.76 -29.46
C LEU A 82 -2.12 -33.20 -30.56
N PHE A 83 -1.63 -33.74 -31.66
CA PHE A 83 -2.46 -34.47 -32.60
C PHE A 83 -2.70 -35.89 -32.11
N THR A 84 -3.93 -36.37 -32.22
CA THR A 84 -4.29 -37.72 -31.76
C THR A 84 -5.37 -38.35 -32.60
N ALA A 85 -5.35 -39.70 -32.74
CA ALA A 85 -6.44 -40.45 -33.25
C ALA A 85 -7.47 -40.76 -32.16
N TYR A 86 -8.73 -41.00 -32.52
CA TYR A 86 -9.86 -41.23 -31.60
C TYR A 86 -9.63 -42.34 -30.56
N ALA A 87 -8.69 -43.24 -30.78
CA ALA A 87 -8.44 -44.42 -29.93
C ALA A 87 -7.56 -44.14 -28.69
N ASP A 88 -6.93 -42.97 -28.58
CA ASP A 88 -5.87 -42.70 -27.58
C ASP A 88 -6.26 -41.70 -26.47
N ILE A 89 -7.56 -41.51 -26.27
CA ILE A 89 -8.11 -40.46 -25.36
C ILE A 89 -7.55 -40.55 -23.92
N ARG A 90 -7.24 -41.76 -23.40
CA ARG A 90 -6.71 -41.90 -22.03
C ARG A 90 -5.32 -41.28 -21.86
N ALA A 91 -4.38 -41.54 -22.77
CA ALA A 91 -3.05 -40.97 -22.75
C ALA A 91 -3.07 -39.43 -22.94
N VAL A 92 -4.05 -38.93 -23.69
CA VAL A 92 -4.29 -37.49 -23.85
C VAL A 92 -4.77 -36.86 -22.56
N ILE A 93 -5.69 -37.48 -21.83
CA ILE A 93 -6.20 -37.00 -20.55
C ILE A 93 -5.07 -36.92 -19.52
N ASP A 94 -4.21 -37.92 -19.45
CA ASP A 94 -3.05 -37.95 -18.53
C ASP A 94 -2.06 -36.81 -18.87
N ALA A 95 -1.74 -36.60 -20.15
CA ALA A 95 -0.86 -35.53 -20.62
C ALA A 95 -1.44 -34.12 -20.35
N ILE A 96 -2.76 -33.94 -20.42
CA ILE A 96 -3.44 -32.68 -20.07
C ILE A 96 -3.39 -32.48 -18.56
N ASN A 97 -3.68 -33.49 -17.75
CA ASN A 97 -3.67 -33.41 -16.29
C ASN A 97 -2.28 -33.13 -15.73
N GLU A 98 -1.24 -33.63 -16.37
CA GLU A 98 0.16 -33.27 -16.04
C GLU A 98 0.55 -31.86 -16.50
N GLY A 99 -0.37 -31.13 -17.16
CA GLY A 99 -0.14 -29.75 -17.65
C GLY A 99 0.91 -29.67 -18.76
N SER A 100 1.16 -30.78 -19.45
CA SER A 100 2.12 -30.85 -20.56
C SER A 100 1.51 -30.45 -21.89
N VAL A 101 0.18 -30.41 -22.01
CA VAL A 101 -0.57 -30.12 -23.24
C VAL A 101 -1.61 -29.03 -22.98
N PHE A 102 -1.64 -28.01 -23.82
CA PHE A 102 -2.64 -26.94 -23.79
C PHE A 102 -3.98 -27.42 -24.37
N ARG A 103 -3.93 -28.08 -25.53
CA ARG A 103 -5.10 -28.67 -26.20
C ARG A 103 -4.68 -29.83 -27.12
N TYR A 104 -5.59 -30.77 -27.34
CA TYR A 104 -5.44 -31.81 -28.35
C TYR A 104 -6.32 -31.52 -29.58
N ILE A 105 -5.94 -32.09 -30.71
CA ILE A 105 -6.62 -31.97 -32.00
C ILE A 105 -6.78 -33.39 -32.55
N THR A 106 -8.01 -33.76 -32.86
CA THR A 106 -8.31 -35.12 -33.40
C THR A 106 -8.05 -35.18 -34.89
N LYS A 107 -7.42 -36.28 -35.37
CA LYS A 107 -7.29 -36.59 -36.78
C LYS A 107 -8.50 -37.41 -37.27
N PRO A 108 -9.12 -37.09 -38.44
CA PRO A 108 -8.89 -35.92 -39.28
C PRO A 108 -9.49 -34.65 -38.65
N TRP A 109 -8.81 -33.50 -38.80
CA TRP A 109 -9.27 -32.20 -38.31
C TRP A 109 -10.01 -31.43 -39.42
N ASP A 110 -10.85 -30.50 -38.97
CA ASP A 110 -11.42 -29.46 -39.81
C ASP A 110 -10.38 -28.31 -39.93
N PRO A 111 -10.09 -27.79 -41.15
CA PRO A 111 -9.12 -26.71 -41.36
C PRO A 111 -9.44 -25.44 -40.53
N ASP A 112 -10.70 -25.03 -40.45
CA ASP A 112 -11.13 -23.85 -39.73
C ASP A 112 -10.95 -24.06 -38.22
N GLU A 113 -11.21 -25.24 -37.69
CA GLU A 113 -10.99 -25.61 -36.30
C GLU A 113 -9.49 -25.57 -35.95
N LEU A 114 -8.63 -26.12 -36.83
CA LEU A 114 -7.17 -26.10 -36.63
C LEU A 114 -6.63 -24.66 -36.58
N GLU A 115 -7.05 -23.78 -37.48
CA GLU A 115 -6.66 -22.39 -37.50
C GLU A 115 -7.06 -21.67 -36.18
N ILE A 116 -8.29 -21.92 -35.69
CA ILE A 116 -8.76 -21.35 -34.43
C ILE A 116 -7.89 -21.81 -33.26
N VAL A 117 -7.59 -23.10 -33.17
CA VAL A 117 -6.78 -23.68 -32.09
C VAL A 117 -5.36 -23.15 -32.11
N VAL A 118 -4.74 -23.03 -33.29
CA VAL A 118 -3.40 -22.51 -33.46
C VAL A 118 -3.35 -21.02 -33.06
N ARG A 119 -4.33 -20.23 -33.48
CA ARG A 119 -4.43 -18.81 -33.04
C ARG A 119 -4.52 -18.70 -31.54
N GLN A 120 -5.39 -19.48 -30.87
CA GLN A 120 -5.53 -19.51 -29.44
C GLN A 120 -4.22 -19.95 -28.75
N ALA A 121 -3.47 -20.87 -29.31
CA ALA A 121 -2.19 -21.32 -28.80
C ALA A 121 -1.12 -20.21 -28.86
N VAL A 122 -1.06 -19.47 -29.94
CA VAL A 122 -0.14 -18.32 -30.09
C VAL A 122 -0.53 -17.16 -29.15
N GLU A 123 -1.83 -16.85 -29.04
CA GLU A 123 -2.33 -15.86 -28.10
C GLU A 123 -1.98 -16.23 -26.66
N HIS A 124 -2.13 -17.50 -26.29
CA HIS A 124 -1.78 -18.00 -24.97
C HIS A 124 -0.27 -17.85 -24.68
N HIS A 125 0.59 -18.17 -25.64
CA HIS A 125 2.04 -17.93 -25.54
C HIS A 125 2.34 -16.46 -25.27
N ASN A 126 1.77 -15.56 -26.10
CA ASN A 126 1.99 -14.13 -25.96
C ASN A 126 1.54 -13.59 -24.60
N LEU A 127 0.42 -14.07 -24.08
CA LEU A 127 -0.07 -13.72 -22.75
C LEU A 127 0.87 -14.18 -21.62
N ILE A 128 1.46 -15.38 -21.73
CA ILE A 128 2.43 -15.88 -20.76
C ILE A 128 3.67 -14.99 -20.76
N VAL A 129 4.25 -14.73 -21.94
CA VAL A 129 5.46 -13.89 -22.08
C VAL A 129 5.24 -12.48 -21.56
N GLU A 130 4.11 -11.84 -21.95
CA GLU A 130 3.79 -10.49 -21.50
C GLU A 130 3.53 -10.45 -19.98
N ARG A 131 2.85 -11.44 -19.42
CA ARG A 131 2.65 -11.54 -17.97
C ARG A 131 3.99 -11.61 -17.23
N GLU A 132 4.93 -12.42 -17.69
CA GLU A 132 6.25 -12.56 -17.05
C GLU A 132 7.06 -11.27 -17.15
N ARG A 133 7.00 -10.61 -18.31
CA ARG A 133 7.60 -9.31 -18.51
C ARG A 133 7.05 -8.27 -17.53
N LEU A 134 5.72 -8.12 -17.48
CA LEU A 134 5.06 -7.15 -16.58
C LEU A 134 5.34 -7.46 -15.10
N MET A 135 5.39 -8.74 -14.72
CA MET A 135 5.73 -9.15 -13.35
C MET A 135 7.17 -8.77 -13.00
N THR A 136 8.09 -8.89 -13.94
CA THR A 136 9.50 -8.49 -13.74
C THR A 136 9.64 -6.98 -13.62
N GLU A 137 8.99 -6.22 -14.49
CA GLU A 137 8.96 -4.76 -14.43
C GLU A 137 8.33 -4.26 -13.12
N LEU A 138 7.23 -4.89 -12.69
CA LEU A 138 6.56 -4.56 -11.42
C LEU A 138 7.47 -4.83 -10.21
N ARG A 139 8.14 -5.98 -10.18
CA ARG A 139 9.08 -6.33 -9.11
C ARG A 139 10.23 -5.33 -9.02
N GLU A 140 10.78 -4.92 -10.16
CA GLU A 140 11.87 -3.95 -10.22
C GLU A 140 11.40 -2.55 -9.77
N SER A 141 10.22 -2.11 -10.21
CA SER A 141 9.62 -0.86 -9.78
C SER A 141 9.35 -0.83 -8.27
N ASN A 142 8.77 -1.91 -7.71
CA ASN A 142 8.55 -2.04 -6.28
C ASN A 142 9.85 -2.03 -5.48
N ARG A 143 10.92 -2.67 -5.98
CA ARG A 143 12.23 -2.65 -5.34
C ARG A 143 12.80 -1.23 -5.29
N ARG A 144 12.76 -0.50 -6.41
CA ARG A 144 13.22 0.91 -6.48
C ARG A 144 12.42 1.82 -5.53
N LEU A 145 11.10 1.65 -5.48
CA LEU A 145 10.24 2.42 -4.58
C LEU A 145 10.55 2.13 -3.10
N SER A 146 10.72 0.87 -2.73
CA SER A 146 11.09 0.47 -1.37
C SER A 146 12.45 1.03 -0.96
N GLU A 147 13.43 1.02 -1.85
CA GLU A 147 14.76 1.55 -1.58
C GLU A 147 14.72 3.09 -1.43
N ALA A 148 13.99 3.79 -2.29
CA ALA A 148 13.81 5.23 -2.19
C ALA A 148 13.11 5.62 -0.87
N ASN A 149 12.06 4.90 -0.47
CA ASN A 149 11.37 5.11 0.79
C ASN A 149 12.28 4.84 2.00
N ARG A 150 13.10 3.77 1.96
CA ARG A 150 14.08 3.48 3.01
C ARG A 150 15.11 4.61 3.15
N LEU A 151 15.67 5.08 2.03
CA LEU A 151 16.64 6.18 2.04
C LEU A 151 16.02 7.49 2.54
N LYS A 152 14.79 7.80 2.12
CA LYS A 152 14.03 8.95 2.63
C LYS A 152 13.96 8.94 4.15
N GLY A 153 13.69 7.78 4.75
CA GLY A 153 13.59 7.68 6.19
C GLY A 153 14.90 7.79 6.94
N VAL A 154 15.94 7.10 6.46
CA VAL A 154 17.27 7.25 7.05
C VAL A 154 17.73 8.71 7.01
N PHE A 155 17.50 9.39 5.88
CA PHE A 155 17.82 10.82 5.75
C PHE A 155 17.08 11.67 6.78
N ILE A 156 15.78 11.45 6.97
CA ILE A 156 14.97 12.23 7.91
C ILE A 156 15.37 11.91 9.37
N GLU A 157 15.67 10.65 9.69
CA GLU A 157 16.12 10.26 11.02
C GLU A 157 17.46 10.92 11.38
N VAL A 158 18.44 10.89 10.47
CA VAL A 158 19.74 11.53 10.65
C VAL A 158 19.58 13.07 10.74
N ALA A 159 18.85 13.68 9.79
CA ALA A 159 18.61 15.11 9.79
C ALA A 159 17.92 15.58 11.08
N SER A 160 16.98 14.79 11.61
CA SER A 160 16.29 15.11 12.86
C SER A 160 17.20 15.03 14.07
N HIS A 161 18.09 14.02 14.12
CA HIS A 161 19.08 13.91 15.20
C HIS A 161 20.04 15.11 15.18
N GLU A 162 20.54 15.47 14.00
CA GLU A 162 21.45 16.61 13.81
C GLU A 162 20.78 17.97 14.09
N LEU A 163 19.46 18.08 13.92
CA LEU A 163 18.70 19.27 14.26
C LEU A 163 18.33 19.34 15.74
N ASN A 164 18.02 18.23 16.38
CA ASN A 164 17.65 18.19 17.79
C ASN A 164 18.81 18.62 18.71
N THR A 165 20.03 18.25 18.37
CA THR A 165 21.22 18.59 19.16
C THR A 165 21.42 20.11 19.33
N PRO A 166 21.55 20.96 18.28
CA PRO A 166 21.70 22.39 18.43
C PRO A 166 20.46 23.05 19.04
N VAL A 167 19.27 22.53 18.78
CA VAL A 167 18.03 23.03 19.38
C VAL A 167 18.01 22.79 20.89
N ALA A 168 18.42 21.62 21.35
CA ALA A 168 18.53 21.31 22.76
C ALA A 168 19.55 22.24 23.48
N VAL A 169 20.67 22.54 22.81
CA VAL A 169 21.65 23.53 23.32
C VAL A 169 21.04 24.91 23.43
N ILE A 170 20.34 25.40 22.39
CA ILE A 170 19.69 26.72 22.42
C ILE A 170 18.64 26.80 23.55
N VAL A 171 17.79 25.77 23.66
CA VAL A 171 16.75 25.72 24.71
C VAL A 171 17.41 25.66 26.09
N GLY A 172 18.40 24.79 26.30
CA GLY A 172 19.10 24.63 27.56
C GLY A 172 19.86 25.91 28.01
N MET A 173 20.58 26.55 27.07
CA MET A 173 21.30 27.79 27.36
C MET A 173 20.37 28.96 27.72
N THR A 174 19.23 29.06 27.03
CA THR A 174 18.23 30.09 27.36
C THR A 174 17.51 29.80 28.67
N GLU A 175 17.38 28.56 29.06
CA GLU A 175 16.81 28.15 30.34
C GLU A 175 17.79 28.45 31.50
N LEU A 176 19.06 28.10 31.34
CA LEU A 176 20.12 28.47 32.31
C LEU A 176 20.22 29.96 32.48
N TRP A 177 20.22 30.73 31.39
CA TRP A 177 20.25 32.20 31.47
C TRP A 177 19.06 32.77 32.26
N LYS A 178 17.85 32.22 32.10
CA LYS A 178 16.66 32.61 32.86
C LYS A 178 16.84 32.36 34.37
N LEU A 179 17.47 31.24 34.73
CA LEU A 179 17.72 30.87 36.12
C LEU A 179 18.80 31.75 36.77
N GLU A 180 19.89 32.05 36.06
CA GLU A 180 21.03 32.76 36.61
C GLU A 180 20.85 34.26 36.62
N GLN A 181 20.27 34.85 35.58
CA GLN A 181 20.23 36.28 35.36
C GLN A 181 18.82 36.88 35.24
N GLY A 182 17.76 36.05 35.29
CA GLY A 182 16.40 36.47 34.98
C GLY A 182 15.86 37.64 35.81
N GLU A 183 16.26 37.77 37.05
CA GLU A 183 15.87 38.90 37.94
C GLU A 183 16.74 40.16 37.74
N ALA A 184 18.00 40.02 37.38
CA ALA A 184 18.94 41.12 37.17
C ALA A 184 18.90 41.74 35.77
N ALA A 185 18.36 40.99 34.79
CA ALA A 185 18.31 41.38 33.39
C ALA A 185 17.28 42.48 33.11
N SER A 186 17.57 43.32 32.12
CA SER A 186 16.62 44.30 31.64
C SER A 186 15.37 43.67 31.02
N PRO A 187 14.23 44.37 30.98
CA PRO A 187 13.01 43.85 30.31
C PRO A 187 13.23 43.50 28.82
N ALA A 188 14.13 44.18 28.13
CA ALA A 188 14.45 43.93 26.73
C ALA A 188 15.25 42.62 26.57
N GLU A 189 16.25 42.36 27.40
CA GLU A 189 17.05 41.14 27.40
C GLU A 189 16.19 39.94 27.74
N ARG A 190 15.36 40.03 28.76
CA ARG A 190 14.35 38.97 29.07
C ARG A 190 13.46 38.68 27.89
N GLY A 191 12.95 39.71 27.23
CA GLY A 191 12.09 39.53 26.05
C GLY A 191 12.80 38.86 24.87
N TRP A 192 14.09 39.11 24.66
CA TRP A 192 14.87 38.43 23.60
C TRP A 192 15.12 36.97 23.94
N VAL A 193 15.52 36.66 25.16
CA VAL A 193 15.76 35.27 25.57
C VAL A 193 14.47 34.44 25.55
N GLU A 194 13.35 35.02 25.97
CA GLU A 194 12.06 34.34 25.85
C GLU A 194 11.67 34.01 24.40
N ARG A 195 11.96 34.95 23.48
CA ARG A 195 11.72 34.70 22.04
C ARG A 195 12.61 33.58 21.48
N ILE A 196 13.91 33.58 21.85
CA ILE A 196 14.87 32.56 21.44
C ILE A 196 14.47 31.19 22.02
N HIS A 197 14.17 31.14 23.30
CA HIS A 197 13.71 29.93 23.99
C HIS A 197 12.44 29.37 23.36
N GLY A 198 11.45 30.22 23.12
CA GLY A 198 10.21 29.84 22.45
C GLY A 198 10.44 29.34 21.02
N ALA A 199 11.36 29.96 20.26
CA ALA A 199 11.72 29.51 18.92
C ALA A 199 12.41 28.14 18.95
N GLY A 200 13.32 27.91 19.91
CA GLY A 200 13.98 26.61 20.10
C GLY A 200 12.98 25.48 20.43
N LYS A 201 12.09 25.73 21.40
CA LYS A 201 11.03 24.75 21.74
C LYS A 201 10.12 24.43 20.55
N ARG A 202 9.75 25.42 19.76
CA ARG A 202 8.96 25.19 18.54
C ARG A 202 9.71 24.34 17.55
N LEU A 203 11.01 24.62 17.32
CA LEU A 203 11.80 23.82 16.37
C LEU A 203 11.95 22.36 16.83
N ALA A 204 12.18 22.12 18.13
CA ALA A 204 12.18 20.77 18.69
C ALA A 204 10.86 20.01 18.43
N GLY A 205 9.73 20.65 18.68
CA GLY A 205 8.41 20.06 18.40
C GLY A 205 8.17 19.79 16.91
N ILE A 206 8.76 20.58 16.02
CA ILE A 206 8.74 20.38 14.58
C ILE A 206 9.46 19.07 14.21
N VAL A 207 10.69 18.95 14.63
CA VAL A 207 11.56 17.81 14.34
C VAL A 207 10.94 16.52 14.88
N GLU A 208 10.39 16.55 16.08
CA GLU A 208 9.74 15.42 16.71
C GLU A 208 8.51 14.94 15.90
N ARG A 209 7.65 15.87 15.46
CA ARG A 209 6.48 15.52 14.62
C ARG A 209 6.89 14.94 13.26
N MET A 210 7.95 15.48 12.66
CA MET A 210 8.50 14.96 11.40
C MET A 210 9.03 13.54 11.56
N LEU A 211 9.74 13.24 12.65
CA LEU A 211 10.19 11.88 12.99
C LEU A 211 9.02 10.91 13.21
N LYS A 212 7.99 11.34 13.94
CA LYS A 212 6.79 10.51 14.17
C LYS A 212 6.15 10.13 12.84
N LEU A 213 6.03 11.07 11.88
CA LEU A 213 5.44 10.80 10.56
C LEU A 213 6.25 9.75 9.79
N VAL A 214 7.57 9.91 9.71
CA VAL A 214 8.45 9.01 8.96
C VAL A 214 8.48 7.60 9.54
N ARG A 215 8.56 7.49 10.87
CA ARG A 215 8.49 6.18 11.53
C ARG A 215 7.17 5.47 11.27
N THR A 216 6.08 6.22 11.10
CA THR A 216 4.77 5.65 10.78
C THR A 216 4.70 5.14 9.34
N GLU A 217 5.27 5.87 8.38
CA GLU A 217 5.31 5.48 6.96
C GLU A 217 6.26 4.30 6.66
N GLN A 218 7.40 4.24 7.36
CA GLN A 218 8.47 3.28 6.99
C GLN A 218 8.39 1.90 7.63
N LEU A 219 7.87 1.81 8.85
CA LEU A 219 8.05 0.59 9.65
C LEU A 219 6.89 -0.39 9.55
N GLY A 220 5.82 -0.12 8.78
CA GLY A 220 4.59 -0.85 9.01
C GLY A 220 4.42 -0.91 10.54
N SER A 221 4.43 0.29 11.19
CA SER A 221 4.74 0.42 12.61
C SER A 221 3.83 -0.51 13.39
N SER A 222 4.41 -1.52 14.00
CA SER A 222 3.67 -2.45 14.84
C SER A 222 3.00 -1.62 15.94
N LEU A 223 1.65 -1.61 15.92
CA LEU A 223 0.88 -1.05 17.00
C LEU A 223 1.22 -1.80 18.29
N GLN A 224 1.46 -1.08 19.36
CA GLN A 224 1.52 -1.67 20.69
C GLN A 224 0.08 -1.79 21.23
N LEU A 225 -0.68 -2.74 20.68
CA LEU A 225 -2.06 -2.96 21.05
C LEU A 225 -2.16 -3.41 22.50
N ARG A 226 -3.07 -2.75 23.23
CA ARG A 226 -3.43 -3.09 24.61
C ARG A 226 -4.93 -2.90 24.79
N THR A 227 -5.54 -3.76 25.57
CA THR A 227 -6.91 -3.54 26.01
C THR A 227 -6.96 -2.24 26.83
N THR A 228 -7.58 -1.22 26.28
CA THR A 228 -7.56 0.14 26.82
C THR A 228 -8.99 0.60 27.09
N GLU A 229 -9.24 1.09 28.30
CA GLU A 229 -10.49 1.76 28.68
C GLU A 229 -10.58 3.12 28.02
N LEU A 230 -11.52 3.30 27.10
CA LEU A 230 -11.58 4.49 26.24
C LEU A 230 -12.00 5.74 27.00
N GLY A 231 -12.96 5.61 27.93
CA GLY A 231 -13.44 6.74 28.72
C GLY A 231 -12.37 7.42 29.57
N PRO A 232 -11.60 6.69 30.40
CA PRO A 232 -10.47 7.23 31.14
C PRO A 232 -9.40 7.88 30.26
N LEU A 233 -9.05 7.25 29.12
CA LEU A 233 -8.07 7.82 28.19
C LEU A 233 -8.53 9.17 27.64
N ILE A 234 -9.79 9.28 27.16
CA ILE A 234 -10.33 10.54 26.64
C ILE A 234 -10.30 11.63 27.71
N ARG A 235 -10.73 11.31 28.94
CA ARG A 235 -10.69 12.25 30.05
C ARG A 235 -9.29 12.69 30.42
N GLY A 236 -8.31 11.78 30.34
CA GLY A 236 -6.89 12.09 30.53
C GLY A 236 -6.39 13.13 29.55
N VAL A 237 -6.61 12.90 28.25
CA VAL A 237 -6.21 13.84 27.19
C VAL A 237 -6.87 15.22 27.37
N VAL A 238 -8.15 15.28 27.73
CA VAL A 238 -8.81 16.57 28.00
C VAL A 238 -8.24 17.26 29.23
N SER A 239 -7.89 16.52 30.28
CA SER A 239 -7.24 17.04 31.48
C SER A 239 -5.87 17.67 31.16
N ASP A 240 -5.07 17.03 30.30
CA ASP A 240 -3.76 17.55 29.90
C ASP A 240 -3.86 18.87 29.11
N LEU A 241 -4.99 19.11 28.46
CA LEU A 241 -5.24 20.34 27.71
C LEU A 241 -5.92 21.44 28.54
N GLN A 242 -6.26 21.19 29.82
CA GLN A 242 -6.95 22.12 30.68
C GLN A 242 -6.28 23.50 30.83
N PRO A 243 -4.92 23.61 30.96
CA PRO A 243 -4.27 24.91 31.02
C PRO A 243 -4.57 25.80 29.80
N TYR A 244 -4.57 25.21 28.59
CA TYR A 244 -4.85 25.95 27.35
C TYR A 244 -6.33 26.31 27.20
N LEU A 245 -7.21 25.45 27.66
CA LEU A 245 -8.64 25.71 27.70
C LEU A 245 -8.96 26.88 28.65
N THR A 246 -8.30 26.96 29.81
CA THR A 246 -8.44 28.03 30.77
C THR A 246 -7.95 29.37 30.21
N GLU A 247 -6.77 29.37 29.58
CA GLU A 247 -6.19 30.56 28.93
C GLU A 247 -7.11 31.13 27.83
N ARG A 248 -7.83 30.21 27.13
CA ARG A 248 -8.74 30.55 26.04
C ARG A 248 -10.19 30.76 26.48
N GLU A 249 -10.49 30.65 27.78
CA GLU A 249 -11.85 30.70 28.33
C GLU A 249 -12.80 29.70 27.64
N GLN A 250 -12.25 28.58 27.15
CA GLN A 250 -12.99 27.56 26.41
C GLN A 250 -13.34 26.39 27.34
N ARG A 251 -14.32 25.57 26.90
CA ARG A 251 -14.76 24.36 27.60
C ARG A 251 -14.81 23.19 26.65
N VAL A 252 -14.47 22.00 27.16
CA VAL A 252 -14.71 20.75 26.43
C VAL A 252 -15.94 20.07 27.02
N GLU A 253 -16.94 19.82 26.18
CA GLU A 253 -18.14 19.04 26.52
C GLU A 253 -17.88 17.59 26.14
N LEU A 254 -17.83 16.69 27.13
CA LEU A 254 -17.67 15.25 26.92
C LEU A 254 -19.04 14.56 26.89
N ASP A 255 -19.34 13.91 25.78
CA ASP A 255 -20.54 13.08 25.57
C ASP A 255 -20.07 11.66 25.28
N LEU A 256 -19.77 10.92 26.35
CA LEU A 256 -19.25 9.57 26.30
C LEU A 256 -20.38 8.59 26.60
N ASP A 257 -20.63 7.67 25.66
CA ASP A 257 -21.63 6.63 25.84
C ASP A 257 -21.28 5.74 27.03
N PRO A 258 -22.22 5.40 27.92
CA PRO A 258 -21.97 4.49 29.04
C PRO A 258 -21.47 3.10 28.62
N GLU A 259 -21.84 2.63 27.41
CA GLU A 259 -21.42 1.34 26.84
C GLU A 259 -20.14 1.46 25.97
N LEU A 260 -19.44 2.59 26.04
CA LEU A 260 -18.22 2.81 25.27
C LEU A 260 -17.17 1.71 25.51
N GLY A 261 -16.96 1.32 26.77
CA GLY A 261 -16.12 0.20 27.17
C GLY A 261 -14.66 0.33 26.78
N SER A 262 -14.05 -0.82 26.44
CA SER A 262 -12.64 -0.93 26.06
C SER A 262 -12.48 -1.35 24.59
N ALA A 263 -11.28 -1.09 24.05
CA ALA A 263 -10.83 -1.56 22.73
C ALA A 263 -9.35 -1.97 22.76
N GLU A 264 -8.94 -2.84 21.86
CA GLU A 264 -7.53 -3.17 21.62
C GLU A 264 -6.91 -2.11 20.73
N VAL A 265 -6.27 -1.13 21.32
CA VAL A 265 -5.65 0.02 20.61
C VAL A 265 -4.25 0.27 21.16
N ASP A 266 -3.45 1.04 20.42
CA ASP A 266 -2.24 1.65 20.95
C ASP A 266 -2.63 2.92 21.71
N PRO A 267 -2.52 2.95 23.06
CA PRO A 267 -3.04 4.06 23.86
C PRO A 267 -2.30 5.37 23.56
N SER A 268 -1.01 5.31 23.25
CA SER A 268 -0.21 6.50 22.97
C SER A 268 -0.59 7.13 21.63
N LYS A 269 -0.82 6.31 20.61
CA LYS A 269 -1.26 6.80 19.30
C LYS A 269 -2.71 7.31 19.33
N LEU A 270 -3.60 6.65 20.08
CA LEU A 270 -4.96 7.15 20.27
C LEU A 270 -4.96 8.48 21.04
N ALA A 271 -4.14 8.62 22.06
CA ALA A 271 -3.95 9.91 22.76
C ALA A 271 -3.40 11.00 21.81
N ASP A 272 -2.42 10.68 20.96
CA ASP A 272 -1.89 11.60 19.94
C ASP A 272 -2.99 12.03 18.94
N ILE A 273 -3.86 11.11 18.47
CA ILE A 273 -5.00 11.43 17.60
C ILE A 273 -5.91 12.47 18.28
N LEU A 274 -6.36 12.17 19.48
CA LEU A 274 -7.28 13.03 20.23
C LEU A 274 -6.65 14.39 20.55
N THR A 275 -5.39 14.41 20.97
CA THR A 275 -4.65 15.64 21.27
C THR A 275 -4.54 16.53 20.02
N ASN A 276 -4.19 15.98 18.86
CA ASN A 276 -4.10 16.75 17.63
C ASN A 276 -5.45 17.33 17.19
N LEU A 277 -6.52 16.55 17.27
CA LEU A 277 -7.87 17.02 16.92
C LEU A 277 -8.36 18.09 17.88
N LEU A 278 -8.18 17.89 19.19
CA LEU A 278 -8.55 18.86 20.23
C LEU A 278 -7.71 20.14 20.16
N ALA A 279 -6.41 20.04 19.95
CA ALA A 279 -5.54 21.20 19.77
C ALA A 279 -5.98 22.06 18.58
N ASN A 280 -6.35 21.43 17.47
CA ASN A 280 -6.91 22.13 16.32
C ASN A 280 -8.26 22.78 16.66
N ALA A 281 -9.17 22.07 17.32
CA ALA A 281 -10.45 22.60 17.75
C ALA A 281 -10.28 23.83 18.68
N ILE A 282 -9.42 23.74 19.70
CA ILE A 282 -9.10 24.85 20.61
C ILE A 282 -8.55 26.06 19.83
N LYS A 283 -7.66 25.82 18.89
CA LYS A 283 -6.97 26.83 18.13
C LYS A 283 -7.88 27.61 17.18
N PHE A 284 -8.77 26.94 16.49
CA PHE A 284 -9.63 27.56 15.50
C PHE A 284 -10.99 28.01 16.03
N THR A 285 -11.30 27.72 17.28
CA THR A 285 -12.50 28.16 17.98
C THR A 285 -12.24 29.51 18.68
N PRO A 286 -13.15 30.51 18.59
CA PRO A 286 -13.06 31.76 19.34
C PRO A 286 -13.06 31.53 20.85
N ASN A 287 -12.49 32.49 21.60
CA ASN A 287 -12.49 32.46 23.08
C ASN A 287 -13.94 32.39 23.61
N GLY A 288 -14.12 31.73 24.73
CA GLY A 288 -15.43 31.60 25.41
C GLY A 288 -16.38 30.56 24.80
N GLN A 289 -16.03 29.96 23.67
CA GLN A 289 -16.84 28.93 23.01
C GLN A 289 -16.50 27.52 23.52
N SER A 290 -17.34 26.51 23.16
CA SER A 290 -17.11 25.12 23.56
C SER A 290 -16.67 24.26 22.38
N VAL A 291 -15.88 23.24 22.71
CA VAL A 291 -15.52 22.12 21.85
C VAL A 291 -16.24 20.89 22.37
N ARG A 292 -16.86 20.09 21.52
CA ARG A 292 -17.56 18.86 21.90
C ARG A 292 -16.79 17.63 21.47
N VAL A 293 -16.63 16.67 22.37
CA VAL A 293 -16.09 15.33 22.09
C VAL A 293 -17.17 14.31 22.35
N VAL A 294 -17.49 13.51 21.34
CA VAL A 294 -18.42 12.39 21.40
C VAL A 294 -17.67 11.10 21.16
N ALA A 295 -17.92 10.07 21.97
CA ALA A 295 -17.43 8.73 21.71
C ALA A 295 -18.54 7.72 21.98
N ARG A 296 -18.82 6.85 21.00
CA ARG A 296 -19.93 5.90 21.02
C ARG A 296 -19.55 4.58 20.35
N PRO A 297 -20.19 3.44 20.73
CA PRO A 297 -20.15 2.25 19.90
C PRO A 297 -20.69 2.53 18.50
N ASP A 298 -20.04 1.95 17.48
CA ASP A 298 -20.45 1.95 16.08
C ASP A 298 -20.65 0.50 15.64
N GLY A 299 -21.79 -0.06 16.05
CA GLY A 299 -22.04 -1.48 16.00
C GLY A 299 -21.23 -2.27 17.05
N PRO A 300 -21.17 -3.60 16.93
CA PRO A 300 -20.52 -4.47 17.93
C PRO A 300 -18.99 -4.40 17.89
N ASP A 301 -18.43 -4.15 16.72
CA ASP A 301 -17.00 -4.35 16.45
C ASP A 301 -16.20 -3.05 16.28
N ARG A 302 -16.85 -1.89 16.32
CA ARG A 302 -16.21 -0.59 16.08
C ARG A 302 -16.59 0.43 17.16
N VAL A 303 -15.78 1.46 17.26
CA VAL A 303 -16.02 2.63 18.10
C VAL A 303 -15.85 3.88 17.21
N GLN A 304 -16.79 4.81 17.32
CA GLN A 304 -16.76 6.10 16.66
C GLN A 304 -16.38 7.18 17.67
N PHE A 305 -15.48 8.07 17.22
CA PHE A 305 -15.07 9.27 17.94
C PHE A 305 -15.40 10.49 17.06
N GLN A 306 -15.82 11.57 17.69
CA GLN A 306 -16.13 12.81 17.01
C GLN A 306 -15.64 13.99 17.85
N VAL A 307 -14.92 14.92 17.20
CA VAL A 307 -14.50 16.21 17.77
C VAL A 307 -15.16 17.30 16.94
N THR A 308 -15.98 18.11 17.59
CA THR A 308 -16.75 19.20 16.94
C THR A 308 -16.33 20.52 17.55
N ASP A 309 -15.96 21.46 16.72
CA ASP A 309 -15.65 22.86 17.06
C ASP A 309 -16.68 23.83 16.48
N ARG A 310 -16.78 25.01 17.07
CA ARG A 310 -17.57 26.15 16.57
C ARG A 310 -16.66 27.25 16.04
N GLY A 311 -15.60 26.84 15.32
CA GLY A 311 -14.58 27.73 14.82
C GLY A 311 -14.89 28.35 13.47
N ILE A 312 -13.83 28.79 12.82
CA ILE A 312 -13.89 29.47 11.51
C ILE A 312 -14.35 28.55 10.37
N GLY A 313 -14.37 27.24 10.59
CA GLY A 313 -14.66 26.25 9.55
C GLY A 313 -13.51 26.13 8.53
N ILE A 314 -13.75 25.34 7.50
CA ILE A 314 -12.78 24.95 6.47
C ILE A 314 -13.39 25.21 5.10
N ASP A 315 -12.63 25.87 4.22
CA ASP A 315 -13.03 26.09 2.84
C ASP A 315 -13.20 24.74 2.11
N PRO A 316 -14.27 24.58 1.30
CA PRO A 316 -14.45 23.37 0.48
C PRO A 316 -13.25 23.00 -0.39
N ALA A 317 -12.51 23.99 -0.92
CA ALA A 317 -11.32 23.75 -1.71
C ALA A 317 -10.16 23.15 -0.90
N ASP A 318 -10.04 23.52 0.38
CA ASP A 318 -8.99 23.04 1.29
C ASP A 318 -9.25 21.61 1.78
N ARG A 319 -10.51 21.13 1.77
CA ARG A 319 -10.88 19.80 2.35
C ARG A 319 -10.15 18.63 1.71
N LEU A 320 -9.89 18.69 0.42
CA LEU A 320 -9.21 17.61 -0.32
C LEU A 320 -7.76 17.41 0.13
N TYR A 321 -7.15 18.48 0.65
CA TYR A 321 -5.73 18.51 1.02
C TYR A 321 -5.48 18.51 2.52
N LEU A 322 -6.53 18.51 3.35
CA LEU A 322 -6.42 18.65 4.81
C LEU A 322 -5.51 17.62 5.49
N PHE A 323 -5.45 16.43 4.93
CA PHE A 323 -4.65 15.32 5.46
C PHE A 323 -3.29 15.18 4.76
N GLU A 324 -2.97 16.04 3.78
CA GLU A 324 -1.66 16.04 3.13
C GLU A 324 -0.61 16.67 4.04
N PRO A 325 0.62 16.11 4.07
CA PRO A 325 1.71 16.67 4.84
C PRO A 325 2.00 18.13 4.45
N PHE A 326 2.25 19.00 5.45
CA PHE A 326 2.57 20.40 5.27
C PHE A 326 1.45 21.28 4.68
N PHE A 327 0.26 20.76 4.51
CA PHE A 327 -0.86 21.56 4.06
C PHE A 327 -1.42 22.42 5.21
N THR A 328 -1.49 23.73 4.98
CA THR A 328 -1.96 24.72 5.98
C THR A 328 -3.10 25.60 5.46
N GLY A 329 -3.66 25.29 4.30
CA GLY A 329 -4.66 26.08 3.57
C GLY A 329 -4.03 27.01 2.53
N PHE A 330 -4.80 27.38 1.51
CA PHE A 330 -4.31 28.20 0.38
C PHE A 330 -4.11 29.68 0.72
N ASP A 331 -4.72 30.20 1.80
CA ASP A 331 -4.51 31.57 2.23
C ASP A 331 -3.23 31.68 3.09
N THR A 332 -2.18 32.25 2.52
CA THR A 332 -0.84 32.36 3.10
C THR A 332 -0.66 33.54 4.08
N GLY A 333 -1.68 34.39 4.29
CA GLY A 333 -1.57 35.64 5.04
C GLY A 333 -1.36 35.50 6.55
N HIS A 334 -1.49 34.30 7.15
CA HIS A 334 -1.52 34.10 8.61
C HIS A 334 -0.54 33.04 9.15
N HIS A 335 0.63 32.89 8.53
CA HIS A 335 1.66 32.00 9.06
C HIS A 335 2.31 32.61 10.32
N SER A 336 1.88 32.20 11.50
CA SER A 336 2.60 32.48 12.75
C SER A 336 2.49 31.32 13.73
N SER A 337 3.61 31.00 14.35
CA SER A 337 3.84 29.84 15.19
C SER A 337 3.43 30.09 16.65
N GLY A 338 2.20 29.72 16.98
CA GLY A 338 1.76 29.64 18.39
C GLY A 338 0.84 28.43 18.51
N ASP A 339 1.20 27.43 19.33
CA ASP A 339 0.49 26.14 19.33
C ASP A 339 -1.00 26.24 19.72
N TYR A 340 -1.40 27.25 20.48
CA TYR A 340 -2.78 27.40 20.96
C TYR A 340 -3.38 28.81 20.79
N GLN A 341 -2.73 29.73 20.07
CA GLN A 341 -3.30 31.05 19.79
C GLN A 341 -4.35 31.00 18.69
N PHE A 342 -5.42 31.81 18.83
CA PHE A 342 -6.52 31.86 17.89
C PHE A 342 -6.07 32.11 16.43
N ASN A 343 -6.57 31.29 15.51
CA ASN A 343 -6.33 31.38 14.07
C ASN A 343 -4.86 31.38 13.62
N LYS A 344 -3.94 30.87 14.45
CA LYS A 344 -2.53 30.70 14.05
C LYS A 344 -2.35 29.33 13.41
N ARG A 345 -2.00 29.31 12.14
CA ARG A 345 -1.79 28.06 11.38
C ARG A 345 -0.49 27.37 11.84
N GLY A 346 -0.57 26.08 12.09
CA GLY A 346 0.57 25.20 12.38
C GLY A 346 1.25 24.75 11.08
N MET A 347 2.14 23.78 11.17
CA MET A 347 2.90 23.27 10.03
C MET A 347 2.19 22.25 9.14
N GLY A 348 0.90 21.96 9.36
CA GLY A 348 0.17 20.98 8.54
C GLY A 348 0.59 19.53 8.73
N LEU A 349 1.23 19.15 9.86
CA LEU A 349 1.61 17.76 10.14
C LEU A 349 0.63 17.03 11.07
N GLY A 350 -0.19 17.75 11.83
CA GLY A 350 -1.07 17.16 12.85
C GLY A 350 -2.16 16.26 12.24
N LEU A 351 -2.88 16.73 11.24
CA LEU A 351 -3.97 15.96 10.60
C LEU A 351 -3.45 14.80 9.76
N CYS A 352 -2.29 14.94 9.13
CA CYS A 352 -1.62 13.85 8.43
C CYS A 352 -1.27 12.71 9.41
N LEU A 353 -0.71 13.02 10.59
CA LEU A 353 -0.45 12.03 11.65
C LEU A 353 -1.74 11.38 12.15
N VAL A 354 -2.82 12.15 12.34
CA VAL A 354 -4.12 11.62 12.74
C VAL A 354 -4.60 10.59 11.73
N LYS A 355 -4.60 10.91 10.44
CA LYS A 355 -5.00 9.97 9.38
C LYS A 355 -4.13 8.72 9.40
N ALA A 356 -2.81 8.87 9.44
CA ALA A 356 -1.87 7.75 9.48
C ALA A 356 -2.11 6.82 10.69
N PHE A 357 -2.33 7.37 11.87
CA PHE A 357 -2.58 6.56 13.07
C PHE A 357 -3.95 5.88 13.06
N VAL A 358 -4.99 6.54 12.52
CA VAL A 358 -6.32 5.94 12.35
C VAL A 358 -6.26 4.78 11.35
N GLU A 359 -5.63 4.98 10.19
CA GLU A 359 -5.46 3.94 9.17
C GLU A 359 -4.61 2.77 9.68
N LEU A 360 -3.57 3.03 10.45
CA LEU A 360 -2.74 1.99 11.08
C LEU A 360 -3.55 1.09 12.02
N HIS A 361 -4.57 1.64 12.71
CA HIS A 361 -5.51 0.86 13.52
C HIS A 361 -6.59 0.14 12.70
N GLY A 362 -6.60 0.27 11.36
CA GLY A 362 -7.66 -0.26 10.48
C GLY A 362 -8.95 0.56 10.56
N GLY A 363 -8.84 1.82 10.95
CA GLY A 363 -9.92 2.79 11.06
C GLY A 363 -10.11 3.65 9.81
N THR A 364 -11.07 4.57 9.90
CA THR A 364 -11.33 5.60 8.87
C THR A 364 -11.55 6.95 9.54
N ILE A 365 -11.16 8.04 8.87
CA ILE A 365 -11.40 9.41 9.32
C ILE A 365 -12.09 10.22 8.23
N ASP A 366 -12.98 11.09 8.66
CA ASP A 366 -13.77 11.98 7.80
C ASP A 366 -13.93 13.36 8.46
N VAL A 367 -14.23 14.39 7.65
CA VAL A 367 -14.45 15.75 8.12
C VAL A 367 -15.67 16.37 7.45
N THR A 368 -16.52 16.97 8.27
CA THR A 368 -17.62 17.82 7.82
C THR A 368 -17.39 19.23 8.36
N SER A 369 -17.41 20.25 7.50
CA SER A 369 -17.14 21.62 7.90
C SER A 369 -17.85 22.61 6.98
N GLU A 370 -18.26 23.75 7.54
CA GLU A 370 -18.77 24.89 6.80
C GLU A 370 -18.06 26.17 7.26
N PRO A 371 -17.61 27.03 6.33
CA PRO A 371 -16.99 28.30 6.68
C PRO A 371 -17.88 29.12 7.62
N GLY A 372 -17.31 29.59 8.72
CA GLY A 372 -18.01 30.37 9.74
C GLY A 372 -18.92 29.57 10.70
N ARG A 373 -19.05 28.24 10.54
CA ARG A 373 -19.88 27.39 11.41
C ARG A 373 -19.12 26.36 12.19
N GLY A 374 -17.82 26.18 11.88
CA GLY A 374 -16.93 25.23 12.55
C GLY A 374 -16.76 23.93 11.78
N SER A 375 -16.13 22.97 12.42
CA SER A 375 -15.75 21.69 11.83
C SER A 375 -16.08 20.53 12.75
N THR A 376 -16.33 19.37 12.15
CA THR A 376 -16.54 18.10 12.83
C THR A 376 -15.63 17.06 12.21
N PHE A 377 -14.65 16.61 12.96
CA PHE A 377 -13.80 15.48 12.61
C PHE A 377 -14.38 14.21 13.22
N ARG A 378 -14.60 13.19 12.41
CA ARG A 378 -15.13 11.90 12.84
C ARG A 378 -14.16 10.81 12.43
N PHE A 379 -13.79 9.93 13.36
CA PHE A 379 -13.02 8.75 13.01
C PHE A 379 -13.59 7.50 13.70
N THR A 380 -13.33 6.35 13.09
CA THR A 380 -13.77 5.06 13.63
C THR A 380 -12.56 4.15 13.80
N LEU A 381 -12.55 3.37 14.87
CA LEU A 381 -11.55 2.32 15.09
C LEU A 381 -12.26 0.98 15.31
N PRO A 382 -11.71 -0.14 14.83
CA PRO A 382 -12.18 -1.46 15.22
C PRO A 382 -11.86 -1.69 16.72
N ARG A 383 -12.77 -2.37 17.43
CA ARG A 383 -12.50 -2.78 18.83
C ARG A 383 -11.37 -3.80 18.92
N ARG A 384 -11.19 -4.58 17.87
CA ARG A 384 -10.06 -5.51 17.66
C ARG A 384 -9.53 -5.32 16.25
N PRO A 385 -8.39 -4.68 16.07
CA PRO A 385 -7.78 -4.56 14.76
C PRO A 385 -7.49 -5.96 14.19
N ALA A 386 -7.83 -6.17 12.93
CA ALA A 386 -7.32 -7.34 12.21
C ALA A 386 -5.79 -7.17 12.13
N LEU A 387 -5.05 -7.98 12.89
CA LEU A 387 -3.61 -8.05 12.71
C LEU A 387 -3.38 -8.42 11.25
N ALA A 388 -2.68 -7.56 10.51
CA ALA A 388 -2.11 -7.93 9.22
C ALA A 388 -1.13 -9.08 9.50
N GLY A 389 -1.64 -10.32 9.44
CA GLY A 389 -0.84 -11.52 9.58
C GLY A 389 0.13 -11.60 8.41
N PRO A 390 1.36 -12.08 8.60
CA PRO A 390 2.15 -12.57 7.47
C PRO A 390 1.33 -13.66 6.78
N ASP A 391 1.28 -13.63 5.47
CA ASP A 391 0.62 -14.59 4.59
C ASP A 391 0.63 -16.01 5.17
N ARG A 392 -0.53 -16.45 5.67
CA ARG A 392 -0.78 -17.85 6.04
C ARG A 392 -1.46 -18.58 4.87
N ASP A 393 -0.91 -18.43 3.68
CA ASP A 393 -1.17 -19.35 2.58
C ASP A 393 0.06 -20.24 2.37
N GLY A 394 0.01 -21.40 2.97
CA GLY A 394 0.99 -22.45 2.72
C GLY A 394 1.30 -23.26 3.97
N ILE A 395 0.40 -24.16 4.38
CA ILE A 395 0.65 -25.51 4.89
C ILE A 395 -0.69 -26.04 5.47
N ARG A 396 -1.56 -26.48 4.57
CA ARG A 396 -2.49 -27.58 4.89
C ARG A 396 -1.97 -28.82 4.18
N GLY A 397 -0.87 -29.32 4.69
CA GLY A 397 -0.41 -30.67 4.42
C GLY A 397 -1.12 -31.60 5.37
N GLY A 398 -1.88 -32.54 4.82
CA GLY A 398 -2.61 -33.54 5.57
C GLY A 398 -1.71 -34.43 6.40
N ASN A 399 -2.22 -34.81 7.54
CA ASN A 399 -1.86 -36.05 8.21
C ASN A 399 -3.15 -36.66 8.76
N SER A 400 -3.68 -37.60 8.02
CA SER A 400 -4.62 -38.58 8.54
C SER A 400 -3.96 -39.95 8.37
N ALA A 401 -3.29 -40.37 9.43
CA ALA A 401 -2.97 -41.79 9.63
C ALA A 401 -3.83 -42.27 10.79
N GLY A 402 -4.58 -43.33 10.54
CA GLY A 402 -5.42 -44.07 11.49
C GLY A 402 -6.25 -45.04 10.70
#